data_4a4df0feb7a783e433f331b40851a909
#
_entry.id   4a4df0feb7a783e433f331b40851a909
#
_cell.length_a   1.000
_cell.length_b   1.000
_cell.length_c   1.000
_cell.angle_alpha   90.00
_cell.angle_beta   90.00
_cell.angle_gamma   90.00
#
_symmetry.space_group_name_H-M   'P 1'
#
loop_
_entity.id
_entity.type
_entity.pdbx_description
1 polymer ?
#
loop_
_entity_poly.entity_id
_entity_poly.type
_entity_poly.pdbx_seq_one_letter_code
_entity_poly.pdbx_strand_id
1 'polypeptide(L)'
;MKALLLSAYDAESHRLWRHNLQAMFPLIQWHELTLPARYFPWRVRGNSLSWAFNHRATLTDNYDFLLTTSMTDLSALRGFVPALARLPTAVYCHENQFAYPVNPDPRAPRPNPVEPQMLSLYTALCADQLVFNSAYNRETFLQGVAELLSKLPDHVPAGLVERLQHARVIPVPLSEDVFAPASRSIDASEADVLNIVWNHRWEYDKGPALLLAIVEELIASGLRFRLHLLGQRFRQAPAPLQQLQALLERHCAALGIEPGHSGYIADRQSYCQLLASADVALSTALHDFQGLSLLEATALGCTPLAPRRLVYPEYLGPEFLYDTTGDNGEETAAEAHTAVQRLRDWAQRKALGQTLPKADVQRFRQSSLQADYAALLHALTASQVTARQNTDNTPAEG
;
A
#
# COMPACT_ATOMS: atom_id res chain seq x y z
N MET A 1 -24.95 2.48 14.35
CA MET A 1 -24.55 1.24 13.67
C MET A 1 -23.38 0.62 14.41
N LYS A 2 -23.30 -0.71 14.41
CA LYS A 2 -22.23 -1.48 15.07
C LYS A 2 -21.52 -2.35 14.03
N ALA A 3 -20.23 -2.20 13.90
CA ALA A 3 -19.44 -2.86 12.87
C ALA A 3 -18.35 -3.76 13.46
N LEU A 4 -18.14 -4.93 12.85
CA LEU A 4 -16.97 -5.77 13.12
C LEU A 4 -15.91 -5.49 12.05
N LEU A 5 -14.68 -5.15 12.49
CA LEU A 5 -13.55 -4.93 11.61
C LEU A 5 -12.45 -5.97 11.91
N LEU A 6 -12.02 -6.71 10.87
CA LEU A 6 -11.01 -7.74 10.99
C LEU A 6 -9.77 -7.38 10.15
N SER A 7 -8.58 -7.37 10.75
CA SER A 7 -7.31 -7.19 10.06
C SER A 7 -6.34 -8.31 10.43
N ALA A 8 -6.25 -9.32 9.55
CA ALA A 8 -5.48 -10.55 9.81
C ALA A 8 -3.97 -10.35 9.75
N TYR A 9 -3.51 -9.28 9.12
CA TYR A 9 -2.11 -8.90 8.99
C TYR A 9 -1.99 -7.38 9.07
N ASP A 10 -2.00 -6.84 10.31
CA ASP A 10 -2.14 -5.42 10.56
C ASP A 10 -0.83 -4.64 10.33
N ALA A 11 -0.41 -4.59 9.05
CA ALA A 11 0.72 -3.78 8.60
C ALA A 11 0.39 -2.27 8.70
N GLU A 12 1.39 -1.41 8.49
CA GLU A 12 1.24 0.04 8.62
C GLU A 12 0.11 0.60 7.75
N SER A 13 0.01 0.15 6.49
CA SER A 13 -1.06 0.56 5.57
C SER A 13 -2.45 0.13 6.03
N HIS A 14 -2.58 -1.07 6.62
CA HIS A 14 -3.84 -1.58 7.18
C HIS A 14 -4.23 -0.78 8.42
N ARG A 15 -3.26 -0.48 9.29
CA ARG A 15 -3.47 0.33 10.50
C ARG A 15 -3.89 1.75 10.15
N LEU A 16 -3.21 2.39 9.20
CA LEU A 16 -3.57 3.72 8.71
C LEU A 16 -5.00 3.74 8.16
N TRP A 17 -5.35 2.78 7.31
CA TRP A 17 -6.69 2.65 6.75
C TRP A 17 -7.77 2.51 7.82
N ARG A 18 -7.59 1.60 8.81
CA ARG A 18 -8.54 1.40 9.91
C ARG A 18 -8.77 2.68 10.70
N HIS A 19 -7.68 3.34 11.13
CA HIS A 19 -7.76 4.55 11.92
C HIS A 19 -8.43 5.69 11.13
N ASN A 20 -8.08 5.85 9.86
CA ASN A 20 -8.70 6.87 9.00
C ASN A 20 -10.19 6.59 8.76
N LEU A 21 -10.55 5.32 8.57
CA LEU A 21 -11.94 4.92 8.42
C LEU A 21 -12.77 5.24 9.68
N GLN A 22 -12.25 4.93 10.86
CA GLN A 22 -12.91 5.24 12.12
C GLN A 22 -13.03 6.76 12.36
N ALA A 23 -12.01 7.51 12.00
CA ALA A 23 -12.03 8.97 12.08
C ALA A 23 -13.09 9.59 11.14
N MET A 24 -13.28 9.02 9.94
CA MET A 24 -14.32 9.46 9.00
C MET A 24 -15.72 9.12 9.47
N PHE A 25 -15.90 8.03 10.24
CA PHE A 25 -17.22 7.55 10.70
C PHE A 25 -17.29 7.34 12.21
N PRO A 26 -17.17 8.42 13.02
CA PRO A 26 -17.11 8.34 14.49
C PRO A 26 -18.43 7.90 15.13
N LEU A 27 -19.55 7.93 14.40
CA LEU A 27 -20.86 7.49 14.89
C LEU A 27 -21.06 5.97 14.76
N ILE A 28 -20.14 5.25 14.13
CA ILE A 28 -20.17 3.79 14.06
C ILE A 28 -19.43 3.24 15.27
N GLN A 29 -20.06 2.31 15.98
CA GLN A 29 -19.40 1.55 17.05
C GLN A 29 -18.53 0.47 16.43
N TRP A 30 -17.23 0.71 16.33
CA TRP A 30 -16.26 -0.21 15.76
C TRP A 30 -15.79 -1.22 16.79
N HIS A 31 -15.88 -2.51 16.45
CA HIS A 31 -15.25 -3.61 17.17
C HIS A 31 -14.17 -4.21 16.31
N GLU A 32 -12.93 -4.18 16.79
CA GLU A 32 -11.77 -4.59 16.01
C GLU A 32 -11.14 -5.86 16.55
N LEU A 33 -10.78 -6.75 15.63
CA LEU A 33 -9.85 -7.85 15.88
C LEU A 33 -8.68 -7.74 14.90
N THR A 34 -7.48 -7.54 15.43
CA THR A 34 -6.26 -7.37 14.63
C THR A 34 -5.22 -8.40 15.01
N LEU A 35 -4.43 -8.83 14.05
CA LEU A 35 -3.27 -9.70 14.27
C LEU A 35 -2.00 -9.00 13.77
N PRO A 36 -0.90 -9.02 14.54
CA PRO A 36 0.34 -8.36 14.15
C PRO A 36 0.86 -8.84 12.79
N ALA A 37 1.46 -7.92 12.02
CA ALA A 37 2.08 -8.18 10.71
C ALA A 37 3.41 -8.93 10.86
N ARG A 38 3.32 -10.21 11.22
CA ARG A 38 4.47 -11.12 11.38
C ARG A 38 4.05 -12.56 11.12
N TYR A 39 5.03 -13.41 10.78
CA TYR A 39 4.80 -14.83 10.48
C TYR A 39 3.75 -15.02 9.37
N PHE A 40 3.96 -14.37 8.23
CA PHE A 40 3.04 -14.36 7.08
C PHE A 40 2.50 -15.75 6.72
N PRO A 41 3.31 -16.83 6.55
CA PRO A 41 2.80 -18.16 6.20
C PRO A 41 1.78 -18.72 7.21
N TRP A 42 1.98 -18.40 8.50
CA TRP A 42 1.02 -18.77 9.53
C TRP A 42 -0.24 -17.90 9.48
N ARG A 43 -0.08 -16.57 9.28
CA ARG A 43 -1.22 -15.64 9.27
C ARG A 43 -2.21 -15.94 8.18
N VAL A 44 -1.75 -16.39 7.01
CA VAL A 44 -2.61 -16.73 5.86
C VAL A 44 -3.72 -17.73 6.24
N ARG A 45 -3.42 -18.74 7.06
CA ARG A 45 -4.40 -19.78 7.45
C ARG A 45 -4.74 -19.78 8.93
N GLY A 46 -3.82 -19.37 9.77
CA GLY A 46 -3.99 -19.41 11.22
C GLY A 46 -4.88 -18.29 11.79
N ASN A 47 -5.22 -17.27 10.99
CA ASN A 47 -6.05 -16.17 11.48
C ASN A 47 -7.48 -16.62 11.84
N SER A 48 -8.13 -17.39 10.98
CA SER A 48 -9.47 -17.92 11.22
C SER A 48 -9.51 -18.84 12.44
N LEU A 49 -8.50 -19.71 12.59
CA LEU A 49 -8.36 -20.57 13.78
C LEU A 49 -8.20 -19.74 15.05
N SER A 50 -7.27 -18.77 15.04
CA SER A 50 -7.01 -17.93 16.21
C SER A 50 -8.25 -17.17 16.65
N TRP A 51 -8.98 -16.57 15.74
CA TRP A 51 -10.16 -15.77 16.08
C TRP A 51 -11.35 -16.60 16.46
N ALA A 52 -11.67 -17.65 15.71
CA ALA A 52 -12.86 -18.47 15.96
C ALA A 52 -12.89 -19.09 17.36
N PHE A 53 -11.71 -19.46 17.88
CA PHE A 53 -11.61 -20.15 19.17
C PHE A 53 -11.25 -19.24 20.35
N ASN A 54 -10.53 -18.13 20.11
CA ASN A 54 -10.16 -17.22 21.19
C ASN A 54 -11.11 -16.02 21.33
N HIS A 55 -11.84 -15.64 20.27
CA HIS A 55 -12.69 -14.44 20.24
C HIS A 55 -14.14 -14.74 19.83
N ARG A 56 -14.60 -15.95 20.12
CA ARG A 56 -15.95 -16.40 19.68
C ARG A 56 -17.06 -15.46 20.15
N ALA A 57 -17.02 -15.02 21.40
CA ALA A 57 -18.02 -14.10 21.94
C ALA A 57 -18.09 -12.79 21.15
N THR A 58 -16.93 -12.21 20.79
CA THR A 58 -16.87 -11.02 19.93
C THR A 58 -17.42 -11.32 18.54
N LEU A 59 -17.04 -12.44 17.92
CA LEU A 59 -17.46 -12.80 16.56
C LEU A 59 -18.96 -13.12 16.44
N THR A 60 -19.62 -13.50 17.54
CA THR A 60 -21.06 -13.85 17.57
C THR A 60 -21.93 -12.73 18.13
N ASP A 61 -21.36 -11.58 18.43
CA ASP A 61 -22.13 -10.41 18.85
C ASP A 61 -22.97 -9.83 17.69
N ASN A 62 -23.94 -9.00 18.00
CA ASN A 62 -24.83 -8.40 17.01
C ASN A 62 -24.14 -7.24 16.29
N TYR A 63 -23.81 -7.43 15.01
CA TYR A 63 -23.26 -6.41 14.13
C TYR A 63 -24.21 -6.12 12.98
N ASP A 64 -24.13 -4.89 12.46
CA ASP A 64 -24.84 -4.49 11.25
C ASP A 64 -24.07 -4.94 9.99
N PHE A 65 -22.74 -4.97 10.02
CA PHE A 65 -21.90 -5.44 8.92
C PHE A 65 -20.50 -5.86 9.39
N LEU A 66 -19.81 -6.59 8.52
CA LEU A 66 -18.40 -6.98 8.65
C LEU A 66 -17.56 -6.25 7.61
N LEU A 67 -16.45 -5.68 8.04
CA LEU A 67 -15.39 -5.16 7.18
C LEU A 67 -14.11 -5.94 7.45
N THR A 68 -13.48 -6.48 6.42
CA THR A 68 -12.27 -7.29 6.61
C THR A 68 -11.25 -7.04 5.52
N THR A 69 -9.96 -7.24 5.86
CA THR A 69 -8.87 -7.18 4.88
C THR A 69 -8.74 -8.49 4.11
N SER A 70 -8.19 -8.44 2.90
CA SER A 70 -8.02 -9.59 1.98
C SER A 70 -7.20 -10.75 2.54
N MET A 71 -6.38 -10.51 3.57
CA MET A 71 -5.58 -11.53 4.25
C MET A 71 -6.36 -12.40 5.23
N THR A 72 -7.63 -12.09 5.48
CA THR A 72 -8.50 -12.88 6.36
C THR A 72 -8.97 -14.14 5.63
N ASP A 73 -8.79 -15.32 6.22
CA ASP A 73 -9.41 -16.55 5.74
C ASP A 73 -10.91 -16.57 6.10
N LEU A 74 -11.68 -15.78 5.33
CA LEU A 74 -13.10 -15.54 5.60
C LEU A 74 -13.93 -16.79 5.39
N SER A 75 -13.56 -17.65 4.44
CA SER A 75 -14.26 -18.90 4.16
C SER A 75 -14.18 -19.87 5.33
N ALA A 76 -13.00 -20.10 5.89
CA ALA A 76 -12.84 -20.94 7.07
C ALA A 76 -13.43 -20.28 8.32
N LEU A 77 -13.29 -18.97 8.48
CA LEU A 77 -13.87 -18.26 9.62
C LEU A 77 -15.41 -18.37 9.66
N ARG A 78 -16.07 -18.26 8.51
CA ARG A 78 -17.53 -18.48 8.38
C ARG A 78 -17.92 -19.92 8.66
N GLY A 79 -17.08 -20.89 8.27
CA GLY A 79 -17.26 -22.30 8.62
C GLY A 79 -17.21 -22.57 10.11
N PHE A 80 -16.24 -21.96 10.83
CA PHE A 80 -16.11 -22.10 12.28
C PHE A 80 -17.15 -21.28 13.07
N VAL A 81 -17.60 -20.16 12.51
CA VAL A 81 -18.55 -19.22 13.12
C VAL A 81 -19.66 -18.89 12.11
N PRO A 82 -20.66 -19.82 11.94
CA PRO A 82 -21.69 -19.67 10.92
C PRO A 82 -22.54 -18.40 11.00
N ALA A 83 -22.62 -17.76 12.17
CA ALA A 83 -23.30 -16.47 12.34
C ALA A 83 -22.74 -15.39 11.41
N LEU A 84 -21.43 -15.40 11.13
CA LEU A 84 -20.77 -14.46 10.23
C LEU A 84 -21.17 -14.64 8.75
N ALA A 85 -21.74 -15.79 8.37
CA ALA A 85 -22.14 -16.03 6.98
C ALA A 85 -23.37 -15.20 6.55
N ARG A 86 -24.15 -14.72 7.53
CA ARG A 86 -25.34 -13.88 7.29
C ARG A 86 -25.05 -12.39 7.40
N LEU A 87 -23.84 -12.02 7.82
CA LEU A 87 -23.48 -10.63 8.04
C LEU A 87 -23.00 -10.04 6.71
N PRO A 88 -23.62 -8.93 6.21
CA PRO A 88 -23.15 -8.24 5.02
C PRO A 88 -21.69 -7.87 5.18
N THR A 89 -20.88 -8.22 4.19
CA THR A 89 -19.44 -8.19 4.32
C THR A 89 -18.77 -7.47 3.18
N ALA A 90 -17.91 -6.49 3.51
CA ALA A 90 -16.94 -5.96 2.56
C ALA A 90 -15.56 -6.55 2.82
N VAL A 91 -14.88 -6.93 1.73
CA VAL A 91 -13.47 -7.32 1.73
C VAL A 91 -12.67 -6.21 1.08
N TYR A 92 -11.74 -5.62 1.83
CA TYR A 92 -10.85 -4.56 1.36
C TYR A 92 -9.46 -5.13 1.06
N CYS A 93 -9.03 -4.99 -0.19
CA CYS A 93 -7.76 -5.50 -0.70
C CYS A 93 -6.70 -4.38 -0.71
N HIS A 94 -5.83 -4.39 0.30
CA HIS A 94 -4.61 -3.55 0.29
C HIS A 94 -3.58 -4.07 -0.69
N GLU A 95 -3.59 -5.37 -0.93
CA GLU A 95 -2.68 -6.12 -1.77
C GLU A 95 -3.40 -7.34 -2.35
N ASN A 96 -2.82 -7.97 -3.35
CA ASN A 96 -3.23 -9.28 -3.84
C ASN A 96 -2.00 -10.21 -3.98
N GLN A 97 -2.24 -11.51 -3.94
CA GLN A 97 -1.19 -12.53 -3.94
C GLN A 97 -0.80 -12.98 -5.36
N PHE A 98 -1.37 -12.37 -6.41
CA PHE A 98 -1.08 -12.72 -7.80
C PHE A 98 0.06 -11.88 -8.39
N ALA A 99 0.17 -10.61 -7.97
CA ALA A 99 1.16 -9.67 -8.48
C ALA A 99 2.41 -9.51 -7.58
N TYR A 100 2.60 -10.40 -6.60
CA TYR A 100 3.77 -10.30 -5.72
C TYR A 100 5.05 -10.76 -6.44
N PRO A 101 6.13 -9.95 -6.49
CA PRO A 101 7.33 -10.32 -7.21
C PRO A 101 8.06 -11.48 -6.53
N VAL A 102 8.66 -12.33 -7.34
CA VAL A 102 9.52 -13.43 -6.85
C VAL A 102 10.82 -12.83 -6.32
N ASN A 103 11.21 -13.21 -5.09
CA ASN A 103 12.50 -12.80 -4.56
C ASN A 103 13.62 -13.41 -5.41
N PRO A 104 14.52 -12.61 -6.00
CA PRO A 104 15.62 -13.11 -6.83
C PRO A 104 16.72 -13.84 -6.05
N ASP A 105 16.80 -13.69 -4.72
CA ASP A 105 17.77 -14.43 -3.91
C ASP A 105 17.48 -15.94 -3.98
N PRO A 106 18.37 -16.76 -4.55
CA PRO A 106 18.18 -18.22 -4.65
C PRO A 106 18.06 -18.91 -3.28
N ARG A 107 18.53 -18.27 -2.21
CA ARG A 107 18.43 -18.77 -0.83
C ARG A 107 17.11 -18.39 -0.16
N ALA A 108 16.32 -17.49 -0.77
CA ALA A 108 15.02 -17.11 -0.23
C ALA A 108 14.05 -18.32 -0.32
N PRO A 109 13.20 -18.52 0.70
CA PRO A 109 12.15 -19.52 0.61
C PRO A 109 11.27 -19.25 -0.61
N ARG A 110 10.99 -20.30 -1.39
CA ARG A 110 10.02 -20.26 -2.50
C ARG A 110 8.72 -20.91 -2.04
N PRO A 111 7.82 -20.16 -1.39
CA PRO A 111 6.55 -20.71 -0.97
C PRO A 111 5.72 -21.10 -2.19
N ASN A 112 4.89 -22.11 -2.05
CA ASN A 112 3.90 -22.44 -3.06
C ASN A 112 2.90 -21.26 -3.19
N PRO A 113 2.81 -20.58 -4.33
CA PRO A 113 1.94 -19.42 -4.48
C PRO A 113 0.46 -19.79 -4.53
N VAL A 114 0.13 -21.05 -4.84
CA VAL A 114 -1.27 -21.50 -5.05
C VAL A 114 -2.11 -21.33 -3.79
N GLU A 115 -1.58 -21.65 -2.62
CA GLU A 115 -2.36 -21.55 -1.37
C GLU A 115 -2.77 -20.10 -1.03
N PRO A 116 -1.89 -19.11 -1.01
CA PRO A 116 -2.28 -17.71 -0.81
C PRO A 116 -3.21 -17.17 -1.91
N GLN A 117 -3.01 -17.59 -3.16
CA GLN A 117 -3.87 -17.20 -4.29
C GLN A 117 -5.28 -17.78 -4.14
N MET A 118 -5.41 -19.06 -3.81
CA MET A 118 -6.73 -19.69 -3.56
C MET A 118 -7.43 -19.05 -2.36
N LEU A 119 -6.69 -18.73 -1.29
CA LEU A 119 -7.26 -18.02 -0.14
C LEU A 119 -7.82 -16.67 -0.55
N SER A 120 -7.05 -15.88 -1.32
CA SER A 120 -7.47 -14.58 -1.81
C SER A 120 -8.75 -14.69 -2.65
N LEU A 121 -8.82 -15.68 -3.54
CA LEU A 121 -10.01 -15.97 -4.35
C LEU A 121 -11.22 -16.33 -3.47
N TYR A 122 -11.06 -17.27 -2.54
CA TYR A 122 -12.16 -17.68 -1.68
C TYR A 122 -12.67 -16.57 -0.78
N THR A 123 -11.77 -15.74 -0.25
CA THR A 123 -12.12 -14.57 0.54
C THR A 123 -12.89 -13.55 -0.31
N ALA A 124 -12.43 -13.28 -1.54
CA ALA A 124 -13.13 -12.40 -2.47
C ALA A 124 -14.54 -12.92 -2.83
N LEU A 125 -14.69 -14.22 -3.06
CA LEU A 125 -16.00 -14.86 -3.35
C LEU A 125 -16.96 -14.84 -2.15
N CYS A 126 -16.44 -14.69 -0.94
CA CYS A 126 -17.25 -14.52 0.27
C CYS A 126 -17.74 -13.07 0.48
N ALA A 127 -17.28 -12.11 -0.30
CA ALA A 127 -17.64 -10.70 -0.15
C ALA A 127 -18.99 -10.37 -0.82
N ASP A 128 -19.81 -9.53 -0.16
CA ASP A 128 -20.94 -8.85 -0.79
C ASP A 128 -20.44 -7.60 -1.52
N GLN A 129 -19.38 -6.96 -1.00
CA GLN A 129 -18.67 -5.84 -1.61
C GLN A 129 -17.17 -6.15 -1.62
N LEU A 130 -16.59 -6.25 -2.80
CA LEU A 130 -15.14 -6.39 -2.98
C LEU A 130 -14.55 -5.03 -3.34
N VAL A 131 -13.51 -4.61 -2.63
CA VAL A 131 -12.91 -3.28 -2.76
C VAL A 131 -11.41 -3.39 -2.87
N PHE A 132 -10.82 -2.68 -3.83
CA PHE A 132 -9.37 -2.56 -4.02
C PHE A 132 -8.92 -1.11 -3.78
N ASN A 133 -7.68 -0.94 -3.35
CA ASN A 133 -7.10 0.38 -3.13
C ASN A 133 -6.67 1.10 -4.41
N SER A 134 -6.56 0.39 -5.55
CA SER A 134 -6.21 0.95 -6.86
C SER A 134 -6.79 0.12 -8.00
N ALA A 135 -6.87 0.69 -9.20
CA ALA A 135 -7.25 -0.05 -10.41
C ALA A 135 -6.19 -1.10 -10.76
N TYR A 136 -4.90 -0.78 -10.62
CA TYR A 136 -3.80 -1.71 -10.80
C TYR A 136 -3.95 -2.96 -9.91
N ASN A 137 -4.28 -2.78 -8.62
CA ASN A 137 -4.51 -3.90 -7.71
C ASN A 137 -5.69 -4.77 -8.16
N ARG A 138 -6.81 -4.16 -8.56
CA ARG A 138 -7.99 -4.86 -9.07
C ARG A 138 -7.68 -5.63 -10.37
N GLU A 139 -7.05 -4.99 -11.33
CA GLU A 139 -6.75 -5.57 -12.64
C GLU A 139 -5.79 -6.75 -12.54
N THR A 140 -4.70 -6.60 -11.78
CA THR A 140 -3.74 -7.69 -11.54
C THR A 140 -4.36 -8.85 -10.76
N PHE A 141 -5.29 -8.57 -9.84
CA PHE A 141 -6.05 -9.61 -9.15
C PHE A 141 -6.95 -10.38 -10.13
N LEU A 142 -7.75 -9.69 -10.95
CA LEU A 142 -8.67 -10.32 -11.89
C LEU A 142 -7.92 -11.15 -12.95
N GLN A 143 -6.83 -10.62 -13.48
CA GLN A 143 -5.97 -11.32 -14.41
C GLN A 143 -5.38 -12.58 -13.76
N GLY A 144 -4.82 -12.44 -12.56
CA GLY A 144 -4.22 -13.57 -11.84
C GLY A 144 -5.24 -14.64 -11.45
N VAL A 145 -6.47 -14.26 -11.10
CA VAL A 145 -7.58 -15.22 -10.89
C VAL A 145 -7.89 -15.98 -12.18
N ALA A 146 -8.04 -15.29 -13.32
CA ALA A 146 -8.31 -15.94 -14.60
C ALA A 146 -7.21 -16.93 -14.98
N GLU A 147 -5.94 -16.55 -14.80
CA GLU A 147 -4.79 -17.42 -15.03
C GLU A 147 -4.75 -18.63 -14.10
N LEU A 148 -5.04 -18.44 -12.81
CA LEU A 148 -5.10 -19.54 -11.84
C LEU A 148 -6.20 -20.54 -12.23
N LEU A 149 -7.41 -20.04 -12.50
CA LEU A 149 -8.56 -20.89 -12.83
C LEU A 149 -8.34 -21.69 -14.13
N SER A 150 -7.62 -21.13 -15.11
CA SER A 150 -7.29 -21.82 -16.36
C SER A 150 -6.33 -23.01 -16.19
N LYS A 151 -5.61 -23.05 -15.06
CA LYS A 151 -4.60 -24.08 -14.75
C LYS A 151 -5.13 -25.18 -13.82
N LEU A 152 -6.34 -25.00 -13.27
CA LEU A 152 -6.92 -25.98 -12.35
C LEU A 152 -7.34 -27.25 -13.12
N PRO A 153 -7.12 -28.44 -12.55
CA PRO A 153 -7.43 -29.71 -13.21
C PRO A 153 -8.93 -30.01 -13.30
N ASP A 154 -9.72 -29.41 -12.42
CA ASP A 154 -11.15 -29.65 -12.32
C ASP A 154 -11.96 -28.59 -13.04
N HIS A 155 -13.23 -28.91 -13.34
CA HIS A 155 -14.14 -27.96 -13.96
C HIS A 155 -14.37 -26.74 -13.06
N VAL A 156 -14.13 -25.55 -13.62
CA VAL A 156 -14.40 -24.27 -12.99
C VAL A 156 -15.71 -23.71 -13.54
N PRO A 157 -16.66 -23.34 -12.68
CA PRO A 157 -17.92 -22.73 -13.12
C PRO A 157 -17.66 -21.45 -13.93
N ALA A 158 -18.36 -21.30 -15.05
CA ALA A 158 -18.34 -20.04 -15.80
C ALA A 158 -18.89 -18.88 -14.96
N GLY A 159 -18.44 -17.66 -15.21
CA GLY A 159 -18.95 -16.45 -14.57
C GLY A 159 -18.29 -16.09 -13.24
N LEU A 160 -17.28 -16.84 -12.76
CA LEU A 160 -16.58 -16.47 -11.51
C LEU A 160 -15.78 -15.16 -11.64
N VAL A 161 -15.06 -14.99 -12.74
CA VAL A 161 -14.28 -13.76 -12.98
C VAL A 161 -15.22 -12.58 -13.19
N GLU A 162 -16.28 -12.77 -13.98
CA GLU A 162 -17.31 -11.76 -14.24
C GLU A 162 -17.98 -11.28 -12.94
N ARG A 163 -18.23 -12.18 -12.00
CA ARG A 163 -18.75 -11.82 -10.67
C ARG A 163 -17.80 -10.88 -9.91
N LEU A 164 -16.50 -11.07 -10.03
CA LEU A 164 -15.49 -10.28 -9.35
C LEU A 164 -15.21 -8.93 -10.04
N GLN A 165 -15.58 -8.77 -11.33
CA GLN A 165 -15.40 -7.52 -12.10
C GLN A 165 -16.16 -6.32 -11.53
N HIS A 166 -17.23 -6.56 -10.75
CA HIS A 166 -17.99 -5.50 -10.08
C HIS A 166 -17.30 -4.91 -8.85
N ALA A 167 -16.06 -5.36 -8.56
CA ALA A 167 -15.26 -4.83 -7.47
C ALA A 167 -15.03 -3.32 -7.60
N ARG A 168 -15.17 -2.61 -6.48
CA ARG A 168 -14.94 -1.16 -6.41
C ARG A 168 -13.45 -0.84 -6.28
N VAL A 169 -13.09 0.38 -6.66
CA VAL A 169 -11.77 0.95 -6.36
C VAL A 169 -12.00 2.15 -5.44
N ILE A 170 -11.51 2.05 -4.21
CA ILE A 170 -11.55 3.13 -3.21
C ILE A 170 -10.17 3.16 -2.54
N PRO A 171 -9.34 4.18 -2.78
CA PRO A 171 -8.00 4.26 -2.20
C PRO A 171 -7.99 4.27 -0.68
N VAL A 172 -6.87 3.84 -0.08
CA VAL A 172 -6.59 4.11 1.34
C VAL A 172 -6.49 5.62 1.53
N PRO A 173 -7.29 6.22 2.41
CA PRO A 173 -7.25 7.66 2.62
C PRO A 173 -5.96 8.08 3.32
N LEU A 174 -5.39 9.20 2.92
CA LEU A 174 -4.33 9.88 3.67
C LEU A 174 -4.94 10.72 4.77
N SER A 175 -4.29 10.74 5.93
CA SER A 175 -4.72 11.55 7.07
C SER A 175 -4.64 13.06 6.73
N GLU A 176 -5.51 13.86 7.32
CA GLU A 176 -5.58 15.30 7.05
C GLU A 176 -4.30 16.06 7.45
N ASP A 177 -3.53 15.53 8.41
CA ASP A 177 -2.28 16.13 8.89
C ASP A 177 -1.23 16.33 7.79
N VAL A 178 -1.14 15.42 6.81
CA VAL A 178 -0.15 15.55 5.70
C VAL A 178 -0.52 16.63 4.67
N PHE A 179 -1.74 17.14 4.72
CA PHE A 179 -2.19 18.26 3.87
C PHE A 179 -2.14 19.61 4.57
N ALA A 180 -1.76 19.62 5.85
CA ALA A 180 -1.58 20.87 6.58
C ALA A 180 -0.35 21.63 6.04
N PRO A 181 -0.39 22.99 5.99
CA PRO A 181 0.77 23.76 5.59
C PRO A 181 1.97 23.43 6.49
N ALA A 182 3.01 22.85 5.92
CA ALA A 182 4.25 22.60 6.63
C ALA A 182 5.21 23.80 6.43
N SER A 183 5.78 24.27 7.52
CA SER A 183 6.83 25.30 7.45
C SER A 183 8.10 24.66 6.89
N ARG A 184 8.48 25.04 5.69
CA ARG A 184 9.72 24.61 5.05
C ARG A 184 10.84 25.51 5.57
N SER A 185 11.71 25.00 6.43
CA SER A 185 12.97 25.64 6.78
C SER A 185 14.03 25.22 5.77
N ILE A 186 14.39 26.09 4.85
CA ILE A 186 15.51 25.85 3.92
C ILE A 186 16.70 26.62 4.48
N ASP A 187 17.78 25.91 4.78
CA ASP A 187 19.06 26.56 5.06
C ASP A 187 19.58 27.18 3.77
N ALA A 188 19.74 28.50 3.76
CA ALA A 188 20.22 29.22 2.59
C ALA A 188 21.64 28.80 2.15
N SER A 189 22.44 28.23 3.05
CA SER A 189 23.77 27.67 2.74
C SER A 189 23.75 26.40 1.94
N GLU A 190 22.59 25.68 1.91
CA GLU A 190 22.37 24.43 1.19
C GLU A 190 21.32 24.57 0.07
N ALA A 191 21.08 25.80 -0.41
CA ALA A 191 20.06 26.03 -1.43
C ALA A 191 20.32 25.30 -2.76
N ASP A 192 21.56 24.94 -3.05
CA ASP A 192 22.01 24.18 -4.21
C ASP A 192 22.03 22.65 -3.99
N VAL A 193 21.79 22.18 -2.75
CA VAL A 193 21.73 20.74 -2.43
C VAL A 193 20.34 20.20 -2.68
N LEU A 194 20.18 19.22 -3.57
CA LEU A 194 18.91 18.56 -3.81
C LEU A 194 18.64 17.54 -2.67
N ASN A 195 17.64 17.82 -1.85
CA ASN A 195 17.22 16.92 -0.75
C ASN A 195 16.23 15.87 -1.28
N ILE A 196 16.66 14.62 -1.29
CA ILE A 196 15.87 13.47 -1.79
C ILE A 196 15.46 12.62 -0.60
N VAL A 197 14.23 12.13 -0.58
CA VAL A 197 13.78 11.11 0.36
C VAL A 197 13.39 9.83 -0.37
N TRP A 198 13.92 8.70 0.07
CA TRP A 198 13.47 7.37 -0.28
C TRP A 198 12.80 6.76 0.96
N ASN A 199 11.49 6.56 0.91
CA ASN A 199 10.69 6.21 2.07
C ASN A 199 9.97 4.88 1.84
N HIS A 200 10.65 3.78 2.13
CA HIS A 200 10.15 2.42 1.95
C HIS A 200 10.64 1.49 3.07
N ARG A 201 9.93 0.38 3.28
CA ARG A 201 10.46 -0.74 4.06
C ARG A 201 11.75 -1.24 3.39
N TRP A 202 12.74 -1.62 4.20
CA TRP A 202 14.02 -2.10 3.70
C TRP A 202 13.94 -3.55 3.24
N GLU A 203 13.22 -3.77 2.15
CA GLU A 203 12.94 -5.07 1.55
C GLU A 203 13.31 -5.07 0.06
N TYR A 204 13.47 -6.28 -0.52
CA TYR A 204 13.89 -6.44 -1.92
C TYR A 204 12.87 -5.86 -2.92
N ASP A 205 11.58 -5.95 -2.59
CA ASP A 205 10.47 -5.49 -3.43
C ASP A 205 10.41 -3.96 -3.58
N LYS A 206 11.24 -3.23 -2.84
CA LYS A 206 11.36 -1.77 -2.96
C LYS A 206 12.54 -1.32 -3.83
N GLY A 207 13.17 -2.25 -4.55
CA GLY A 207 14.17 -1.97 -5.57
C GLY A 207 15.48 -1.36 -5.05
N PRO A 208 16.09 -1.91 -3.96
CA PRO A 208 17.30 -1.35 -3.38
C PRO A 208 18.51 -1.39 -4.34
N ALA A 209 18.55 -2.31 -5.29
CA ALA A 209 19.59 -2.37 -6.31
C ALA A 209 19.50 -1.18 -7.28
N LEU A 210 18.28 -0.84 -7.71
CA LEU A 210 18.04 0.33 -8.55
C LEU A 210 18.37 1.64 -7.80
N LEU A 211 18.02 1.72 -6.51
CA LEU A 211 18.39 2.87 -5.70
C LEU A 211 19.92 3.04 -5.62
N LEU A 212 20.68 1.94 -5.44
CA LEU A 212 22.13 1.98 -5.43
C LEU A 212 22.68 2.50 -6.77
N ALA A 213 22.21 1.98 -7.89
CA ALA A 213 22.62 2.41 -9.22
C ALA A 213 22.32 3.90 -9.49
N ILE A 214 21.15 4.38 -9.06
CA ILE A 214 20.79 5.80 -9.14
C ILE A 214 21.78 6.65 -8.33
N VAL A 215 22.10 6.26 -7.10
CA VAL A 215 23.02 7.03 -6.23
C VAL A 215 24.45 7.03 -6.79
N GLU A 216 24.93 5.91 -7.30
CA GLU A 216 26.25 5.81 -7.93
C GLU A 216 26.35 6.76 -9.14
N GLU A 217 25.33 6.76 -9.99
CA GLU A 217 25.29 7.66 -11.17
C GLU A 217 25.15 9.15 -10.78
N LEU A 218 24.34 9.46 -9.75
CA LEU A 218 24.24 10.83 -9.23
C LEU A 218 25.60 11.34 -8.74
N ILE A 219 26.35 10.53 -7.98
CA ILE A 219 27.69 10.86 -7.50
C ILE A 219 28.65 11.03 -8.68
N ALA A 220 28.65 10.13 -9.63
CA ALA A 220 29.48 10.20 -10.83
C ALA A 220 29.19 11.46 -11.67
N SER A 221 27.94 11.92 -11.66
CA SER A 221 27.55 13.18 -12.36
C SER A 221 27.98 14.45 -11.66
N GLY A 222 28.53 14.39 -10.43
CA GLY A 222 28.94 15.54 -9.63
C GLY A 222 27.76 16.33 -9.04
N LEU A 223 26.55 15.75 -9.02
CA LEU A 223 25.39 16.43 -8.45
C LEU A 223 25.55 16.61 -6.93
N ARG A 224 25.22 17.79 -6.43
CA ARG A 224 25.11 18.05 -4.99
C ARG A 224 23.74 17.62 -4.47
N PHE A 225 23.70 16.53 -3.74
CA PHE A 225 22.46 16.03 -3.18
C PHE A 225 22.65 15.43 -1.78
N ARG A 226 21.55 15.35 -1.04
CA ARG A 226 21.42 14.59 0.21
C ARG A 226 20.28 13.59 0.06
N LEU A 227 20.51 12.35 0.44
CA LEU A 227 19.48 11.31 0.42
C LEU A 227 19.12 10.87 1.84
N HIS A 228 17.84 11.00 2.19
CA HIS A 228 17.26 10.42 3.40
C HIS A 228 16.73 9.01 3.09
N LEU A 229 17.23 8.00 3.80
CA LEU A 229 16.81 6.60 3.67
C LEU A 229 15.83 6.27 4.80
N LEU A 230 14.55 6.53 4.60
CA LEU A 230 13.52 6.29 5.61
C LEU A 230 12.94 4.88 5.50
N GLY A 231 12.43 4.39 6.62
CA GLY A 231 11.64 3.17 6.71
C GLY A 231 12.15 2.15 7.69
N GLN A 232 11.30 1.16 7.92
CA GLN A 232 11.57 0.09 8.88
C GLN A 232 12.63 -0.86 8.35
N ARG A 233 13.65 -1.13 9.21
CA ARG A 233 14.68 -2.14 8.96
C ARG A 233 14.22 -3.48 9.52
N PHE A 234 14.37 -4.53 8.72
CA PHE A 234 14.20 -5.90 9.18
C PHE A 234 15.56 -6.53 9.52
N ARG A 235 15.54 -7.71 10.15
CA ARG A 235 16.77 -8.40 10.61
C ARG A 235 17.82 -8.59 9.52
N GLN A 236 17.41 -8.73 8.28
CA GLN A 236 18.29 -8.86 7.12
C GLN A 236 17.94 -7.75 6.13
N ALA A 237 18.61 -6.61 6.27
CA ALA A 237 18.53 -5.55 5.27
C ALA A 237 19.23 -6.02 3.97
N PRO A 238 18.65 -5.76 2.78
CA PRO A 238 19.29 -6.06 1.50
C PRO A 238 20.70 -5.46 1.42
N ALA A 239 21.65 -6.23 0.88
CA ALA A 239 23.06 -5.80 0.77
C ALA A 239 23.25 -4.43 0.08
N PRO A 240 22.49 -4.06 -0.98
CA PRO A 240 22.62 -2.73 -1.59
C PRO A 240 22.35 -1.58 -0.62
N LEU A 241 21.42 -1.73 0.36
CA LEU A 241 21.14 -0.66 1.33
C LEU A 241 22.28 -0.46 2.35
N GLN A 242 23.02 -1.52 2.67
CA GLN A 242 24.22 -1.42 3.51
C GLN A 242 25.36 -0.68 2.77
N GLN A 243 25.55 -0.96 1.49
CA GLN A 243 26.52 -0.28 0.63
C GLN A 243 26.16 1.20 0.46
N LEU A 244 24.89 1.51 0.28
CA LEU A 244 24.36 2.87 0.16
C LEU A 244 24.72 3.75 1.35
N GLN A 245 24.58 3.26 2.58
CA GLN A 245 24.86 4.06 3.77
C GLN A 245 26.29 4.58 3.78
N ALA A 246 27.28 3.67 3.61
CA ALA A 246 28.68 4.05 3.58
C ALA A 246 29.05 4.95 2.37
N LEU A 247 28.35 4.78 1.25
CA LEU A 247 28.54 5.61 0.05
C LEU A 247 28.03 7.04 0.29
N LEU A 248 26.84 7.19 0.86
CA LEU A 248 26.23 8.48 1.16
C LEU A 248 27.00 9.27 2.22
N GLU A 249 27.49 8.60 3.27
CA GLU A 249 28.34 9.24 4.29
C GLU A 249 29.61 9.84 3.66
N ARG A 250 30.29 9.07 2.80
CA ARG A 250 31.48 9.57 2.08
C ARG A 250 31.14 10.71 1.12
N HIS A 251 30.03 10.63 0.41
CA HIS A 251 29.57 11.67 -0.49
C HIS A 251 29.28 12.98 0.26
N CYS A 252 28.51 12.92 1.35
CA CYS A 252 28.21 14.10 2.15
C CYS A 252 29.47 14.72 2.78
N ALA A 253 30.37 13.89 3.28
CA ALA A 253 31.65 14.36 3.82
C ALA A 253 32.49 15.10 2.75
N ALA A 254 32.54 14.58 1.51
CA ALA A 254 33.24 15.22 0.40
C ALA A 254 32.63 16.57 -0.01
N LEU A 255 31.32 16.73 0.19
CA LEU A 255 30.60 17.97 -0.08
C LEU A 255 30.61 18.97 1.10
N GLY A 256 31.04 18.53 2.29
CA GLY A 256 30.98 19.32 3.51
C GLY A 256 29.53 19.59 4.00
N ILE A 257 28.60 18.67 3.77
CA ILE A 257 27.21 18.75 4.20
C ILE A 257 26.88 17.63 5.18
N GLU A 258 25.86 17.86 6.03
CA GLU A 258 25.37 16.83 6.94
C GLU A 258 24.73 15.67 6.17
N PRO A 259 24.97 14.41 6.59
CA PRO A 259 24.35 13.25 5.98
C PRO A 259 22.82 13.23 6.19
N GLY A 260 22.12 12.61 5.26
CA GLY A 260 20.68 12.40 5.37
C GLY A 260 20.32 11.44 6.51
N HIS A 261 19.09 11.57 7.05
CA HIS A 261 18.57 10.64 8.04
C HIS A 261 18.50 9.22 7.47
N SER A 262 18.83 8.23 8.30
CA SER A 262 18.80 6.80 7.91
C SER A 262 18.09 5.96 8.97
N GLY A 263 16.92 5.43 8.64
CA GLY A 263 16.13 4.53 9.49
C GLY A 263 14.69 4.95 9.67
N TYR A 264 14.04 4.33 10.66
CA TYR A 264 12.64 4.58 10.99
C TYR A 264 12.49 5.79 11.92
N ILE A 265 11.52 6.65 11.64
CA ILE A 265 11.15 7.77 12.49
C ILE A 265 9.80 7.44 13.15
N ALA A 266 9.82 7.21 14.47
CA ALA A 266 8.63 6.82 15.22
C ALA A 266 7.69 8.01 15.52
N ASP A 267 8.26 9.19 15.72
CA ASP A 267 7.48 10.40 15.95
C ASP A 267 6.88 10.94 14.67
N ARG A 268 5.54 11.02 14.63
CA ARG A 268 4.80 11.45 13.44
C ARG A 268 5.12 12.88 13.03
N GLN A 269 5.31 13.77 13.99
CA GLN A 269 5.61 15.17 13.70
C GLN A 269 6.99 15.31 13.07
N SER A 270 8.01 14.68 13.64
CA SER A 270 9.37 14.65 13.09
C SER A 270 9.42 14.02 11.70
N TYR A 271 8.64 12.95 11.47
CA TYR A 271 8.49 12.32 10.17
C TYR A 271 7.92 13.29 9.13
N CYS A 272 6.79 13.96 9.44
CA CYS A 272 6.18 14.93 8.53
C CYS A 272 7.10 16.14 8.28
N GLN A 273 7.81 16.62 9.28
CA GLN A 273 8.77 17.72 9.15
C GLN A 273 9.93 17.37 8.21
N LEU A 274 10.47 16.15 8.34
CA LEU A 274 11.54 15.70 7.45
C LEU A 274 11.04 15.58 6.02
N LEU A 275 9.87 14.96 5.78
CA LEU A 275 9.28 14.87 4.45
C LEU A 275 9.03 16.26 3.86
N ALA A 276 8.47 17.19 4.64
CA ALA A 276 8.23 18.56 4.19
C ALA A 276 9.52 19.33 3.84
N SER A 277 10.65 18.97 4.45
CA SER A 277 11.96 19.58 4.15
C SER A 277 12.60 19.04 2.87
N ALA A 278 12.20 17.85 2.41
CA ALA A 278 12.75 17.25 1.21
C ALA A 278 12.18 17.91 -0.08
N ASP A 279 12.98 17.91 -1.14
CA ASP A 279 12.61 18.43 -2.45
C ASP A 279 11.90 17.37 -3.28
N VAL A 280 12.43 16.14 -3.25
CA VAL A 280 12.00 15.04 -4.10
C VAL A 280 11.71 13.81 -3.24
N ALA A 281 10.59 13.16 -3.51
CA ALA A 281 10.29 11.82 -3.02
C ALA A 281 10.53 10.82 -4.14
N LEU A 282 11.54 9.96 -3.96
CA LEU A 282 11.95 8.95 -4.94
C LEU A 282 11.40 7.58 -4.57
N SER A 283 10.77 6.91 -5.51
CA SER A 283 10.42 5.49 -5.42
C SER A 283 11.20 4.67 -6.45
N THR A 284 11.72 3.52 -6.01
CA THR A 284 12.35 2.51 -6.86
C THR A 284 11.61 1.17 -6.80
N ALA A 285 10.35 1.18 -6.37
CA ALA A 285 9.59 -0.01 -6.07
C ALA A 285 9.42 -0.95 -7.26
N LEU A 286 9.58 -2.25 -6.98
CA LEU A 286 9.24 -3.36 -7.87
C LEU A 286 7.83 -3.89 -7.56
N HIS A 287 7.26 -3.47 -6.43
CA HIS A 287 5.92 -3.86 -5.99
C HIS A 287 5.32 -2.77 -5.13
N ASP A 288 4.19 -2.24 -5.58
CA ASP A 288 3.38 -1.27 -4.84
C ASP A 288 1.96 -1.23 -5.42
N PHE A 289 0.95 -1.24 -4.56
CA PHE A 289 -0.46 -1.19 -4.99
C PHE A 289 -1.11 0.19 -4.80
N GLN A 290 -0.50 1.08 -4.03
CA GLN A 290 -0.95 2.46 -3.90
C GLN A 290 0.20 3.46 -3.70
N GLY A 291 1.30 3.05 -3.09
CA GLY A 291 2.44 3.92 -2.86
C GLY A 291 2.19 4.99 -1.78
N LEU A 292 1.61 4.58 -0.63
CA LEU A 292 1.21 5.49 0.45
C LEU A 292 2.33 6.42 0.90
N SER A 293 3.56 5.92 1.04
CA SER A 293 4.70 6.72 1.48
C SER A 293 5.08 7.82 0.47
N LEU A 294 4.96 7.51 -0.85
CA LEU A 294 5.17 8.50 -1.91
C LEU A 294 4.06 9.54 -1.90
N LEU A 295 2.81 9.11 -1.72
CA LEU A 295 1.65 10.00 -1.65
C LEU A 295 1.71 10.92 -0.44
N GLU A 296 2.11 10.43 0.75
CA GLU A 296 2.31 11.26 1.94
C GLU A 296 3.39 12.33 1.73
N ALA A 297 4.54 11.94 1.19
CA ALA A 297 5.62 12.87 0.89
C ALA A 297 5.18 13.93 -0.16
N THR A 298 4.40 13.52 -1.16
CA THR A 298 3.85 14.43 -2.18
C THR A 298 2.85 15.40 -1.56
N ALA A 299 1.96 14.93 -0.69
CA ALA A 299 1.02 15.78 0.04
C ALA A 299 1.72 16.82 0.91
N LEU A 300 2.86 16.47 1.52
CA LEU A 300 3.72 17.37 2.30
C LEU A 300 4.60 18.28 1.44
N GLY A 301 4.50 18.19 0.11
CA GLY A 301 5.12 19.12 -0.81
C GLY A 301 6.37 18.65 -1.53
N CYS A 302 6.78 17.38 -1.42
CA CYS A 302 7.81 16.81 -2.28
C CYS A 302 7.36 16.73 -3.73
N THR A 303 8.29 16.83 -4.66
CA THR A 303 8.08 16.43 -6.05
C THR A 303 8.24 14.91 -6.13
N PRO A 304 7.22 14.12 -6.52
CA PRO A 304 7.38 12.67 -6.64
C PRO A 304 8.19 12.30 -7.87
N LEU A 305 9.03 11.27 -7.75
CA LEU A 305 9.67 10.59 -8.89
C LEU A 305 9.51 9.08 -8.71
N ALA A 306 8.84 8.43 -9.64
CA ALA A 306 8.49 7.02 -9.55
C ALA A 306 8.69 6.29 -10.89
N PRO A 307 8.83 4.95 -10.90
CA PRO A 307 8.92 4.19 -12.14
C PRO A 307 7.61 4.22 -12.93
N ARG A 308 7.69 4.22 -14.26
CA ARG A 308 6.53 4.15 -15.16
C ARG A 308 5.95 2.73 -15.19
N ARG A 309 5.61 2.19 -14.03
CA ARG A 309 4.98 0.87 -13.81
C ARG A 309 4.16 0.87 -12.54
N LEU A 310 3.51 -0.25 -12.26
CA LEU A 310 2.68 -0.47 -11.08
C LEU A 310 1.50 0.52 -11.03
N VAL A 311 1.19 1.02 -9.86
CA VAL A 311 0.11 1.96 -9.62
C VAL A 311 0.45 3.42 -10.01
N TYR A 312 1.73 3.76 -10.12
CA TYR A 312 2.14 5.16 -10.25
C TYR A 312 1.54 5.90 -11.45
N PRO A 313 1.41 5.29 -12.66
CA PRO A 313 0.76 5.93 -13.80
C PRO A 313 -0.73 6.24 -13.61
N GLU A 314 -1.40 5.67 -12.59
CA GLU A 314 -2.81 5.99 -12.31
C GLU A 314 -3.00 7.40 -11.76
N TYR A 315 -1.97 7.98 -11.13
CA TYR A 315 -2.10 9.25 -10.44
C TYR A 315 -0.95 10.24 -10.64
N LEU A 316 0.14 9.84 -11.27
CA LEU A 316 1.25 10.72 -11.63
C LEU A 316 1.26 11.00 -13.11
N GLY A 317 1.43 12.27 -13.48
CA GLY A 317 1.71 12.67 -14.84
C GLY A 317 3.08 12.17 -15.33
N PRO A 318 3.29 12.13 -16.66
CA PRO A 318 4.53 11.60 -17.26
C PRO A 318 5.79 12.34 -16.82
N GLU A 319 5.68 13.58 -16.37
CA GLU A 319 6.79 14.39 -15.86
C GLU A 319 7.35 13.87 -14.52
N PHE A 320 6.55 13.11 -13.76
CA PHE A 320 6.93 12.51 -12.47
C PHE A 320 7.37 11.06 -12.61
N LEU A 321 7.37 10.51 -13.81
CA LEU A 321 7.69 9.12 -14.08
C LEU A 321 9.02 9.00 -14.84
N TYR A 322 9.91 8.14 -14.36
CA TYR A 322 11.07 7.72 -15.14
C TYR A 322 10.77 6.43 -15.90
N ASP A 323 11.40 6.27 -17.07
CA ASP A 323 11.14 5.13 -17.94
C ASP A 323 11.72 3.84 -17.37
N THR A 324 11.02 2.76 -17.57
CA THR A 324 11.37 1.42 -17.11
C THR A 324 11.55 0.48 -18.29
N THR A 325 12.50 -0.44 -18.18
CA THR A 325 12.82 -1.45 -19.17
C THR A 325 12.36 -2.82 -18.72
N GLY A 326 11.06 -3.07 -18.77
CA GLY A 326 10.44 -4.31 -18.28
C GLY A 326 9.83 -4.21 -16.89
N ASP A 327 9.06 -5.23 -16.52
CA ASP A 327 8.25 -5.22 -15.29
C ASP A 327 9.07 -5.50 -14.02
N ASN A 328 10.28 -6.04 -14.14
CA ASN A 328 11.06 -6.58 -13.02
C ASN A 328 12.40 -5.86 -12.76
N GLY A 329 12.69 -4.72 -13.41
CA GLY A 329 13.96 -4.01 -13.23
C GLY A 329 15.18 -4.77 -13.78
N GLU A 330 15.01 -5.53 -14.86
CA GLU A 330 16.07 -6.35 -15.46
C GLU A 330 17.23 -5.51 -16.03
N GLU A 331 16.95 -4.25 -16.43
CA GLU A 331 17.97 -3.30 -16.92
C GLU A 331 18.14 -2.13 -15.94
N THR A 332 18.59 -2.46 -14.74
CA THR A 332 18.76 -1.50 -13.62
C THR A 332 19.55 -0.23 -14.02
N ALA A 333 20.57 -0.37 -14.87
CA ALA A 333 21.38 0.78 -15.31
C ALA A 333 20.62 1.75 -16.22
N ALA A 334 19.80 1.24 -17.14
CA ALA A 334 18.99 2.08 -18.04
C ALA A 334 17.89 2.82 -17.25
N GLU A 335 17.21 2.14 -16.32
CA GLU A 335 16.23 2.77 -15.44
C GLU A 335 16.88 3.84 -14.54
N ALA A 336 18.05 3.55 -13.97
CA ALA A 336 18.81 4.50 -13.16
C ALA A 336 19.13 5.76 -13.97
N HIS A 337 19.59 5.60 -15.20
CA HIS A 337 19.93 6.71 -16.08
C HIS A 337 18.74 7.66 -16.31
N THR A 338 17.55 7.12 -16.61
CA THR A 338 16.37 7.96 -16.84
C THR A 338 15.89 8.68 -15.57
N ALA A 339 16.00 8.03 -14.41
CA ALA A 339 15.72 8.66 -13.11
C ALA A 339 16.72 9.78 -12.79
N VAL A 340 18.02 9.56 -13.02
CA VAL A 340 19.09 10.54 -12.80
C VAL A 340 18.93 11.75 -13.71
N GLN A 341 18.55 11.58 -14.97
CA GLN A 341 18.27 12.71 -15.86
C GLN A 341 17.19 13.64 -15.27
N ARG A 342 16.08 13.08 -14.77
CA ARG A 342 15.01 13.86 -14.10
C ARG A 342 15.54 14.61 -12.87
N LEU A 343 16.29 13.90 -12.02
CA LEU A 343 16.85 14.50 -10.81
C LEU A 343 17.83 15.65 -11.12
N ARG A 344 18.63 15.50 -12.15
CA ARG A 344 19.55 16.57 -12.61
C ARG A 344 18.80 17.79 -13.13
N ASP A 345 17.76 17.59 -13.94
CA ASP A 345 16.92 18.69 -14.42
C ASP A 345 16.27 19.46 -13.25
N TRP A 346 15.79 18.73 -12.24
CA TRP A 346 15.19 19.35 -11.07
C TRP A 346 16.23 20.04 -10.15
N ALA A 347 17.42 19.48 -10.02
CA ALA A 347 18.50 20.13 -9.30
C ALA A 347 18.92 21.44 -9.97
N GLN A 348 19.00 21.46 -11.30
CA GLN A 348 19.28 22.68 -12.07
C GLN A 348 18.17 23.73 -11.88
N ARG A 349 16.90 23.35 -11.92
CA ARG A 349 15.78 24.26 -11.61
C ARG A 349 15.90 24.84 -10.21
N LYS A 350 16.18 24.00 -9.21
CA LYS A 350 16.38 24.45 -7.82
C LYS A 350 17.54 25.45 -7.71
N ALA A 351 18.68 25.17 -8.32
CA ALA A 351 19.85 26.07 -8.32
C ALA A 351 19.54 27.42 -8.97
N LEU A 352 18.61 27.45 -9.94
CA LEU A 352 18.12 28.70 -10.56
C LEU A 352 17.00 29.40 -9.75
N GLY A 353 16.66 28.89 -8.55
CA GLY A 353 15.58 29.45 -7.74
C GLY A 353 14.17 29.15 -8.29
N GLN A 354 14.05 28.23 -9.23
CA GLN A 354 12.76 27.85 -9.83
C GLN A 354 12.04 26.82 -8.96
N THR A 355 10.72 26.90 -8.94
CA THR A 355 9.88 25.92 -8.24
C THR A 355 9.89 24.59 -8.97
N LEU A 356 10.06 23.50 -8.22
CA LEU A 356 9.91 22.15 -8.75
C LEU A 356 8.42 21.83 -9.05
N PRO A 357 8.13 20.96 -10.02
CA PRO A 357 6.76 20.59 -10.36
C PRO A 357 6.04 19.94 -9.17
N LYS A 358 4.73 20.12 -9.09
CA LYS A 358 3.89 19.58 -8.01
C LYS A 358 2.83 18.65 -8.60
N ALA A 359 2.70 17.46 -8.02
CA ALA A 359 1.62 16.56 -8.35
C ALA A 359 0.43 16.81 -7.42
N ASP A 360 -0.78 16.71 -7.98
CA ASP A 360 -2.02 16.81 -7.20
C ASP A 360 -2.43 15.45 -6.64
N VAL A 361 -2.43 15.34 -5.32
CA VAL A 361 -2.84 14.14 -4.58
C VAL A 361 -4.05 14.39 -3.65
N GLN A 362 -4.75 15.52 -3.84
CA GLN A 362 -5.92 15.89 -3.02
C GLN A 362 -7.03 14.84 -3.05
N ARG A 363 -7.17 14.08 -4.13
CA ARG A 363 -8.15 13.00 -4.26
C ARG A 363 -7.98 11.88 -3.22
N PHE A 364 -6.80 11.79 -2.59
CA PHE A 364 -6.50 10.78 -1.55
C PHE A 364 -6.77 11.27 -0.13
N ARG A 365 -7.21 12.52 0.06
CA ARG A 365 -7.62 13.02 1.39
C ARG A 365 -8.79 12.25 1.97
N GLN A 366 -8.84 12.15 3.29
CA GLN A 366 -10.01 11.59 3.99
C GLN A 366 -11.31 12.26 3.55
N SER A 367 -11.34 13.60 3.53
CA SER A 367 -12.51 14.38 3.13
C SER A 367 -12.93 14.13 1.68
N SER A 368 -12.00 13.90 0.76
CA SER A 368 -12.29 13.59 -0.64
C SER A 368 -12.87 12.18 -0.82
N LEU A 369 -12.45 11.22 -0.02
CA LEU A 369 -12.87 9.80 -0.12
C LEU A 369 -14.07 9.46 0.78
N GLN A 370 -14.49 10.37 1.65
CA GLN A 370 -15.56 10.11 2.61
C GLN A 370 -16.88 9.69 1.95
N ALA A 371 -17.23 10.29 0.82
CA ALA A 371 -18.45 9.95 0.09
C ALA A 371 -18.41 8.52 -0.48
N ASP A 372 -17.25 8.07 -1.01
CA ASP A 372 -17.08 6.73 -1.55
C ASP A 372 -17.17 5.66 -0.46
N TYR A 373 -16.53 5.90 0.68
CA TYR A 373 -16.64 5.03 1.85
C TYR A 373 -18.05 5.02 2.43
N ALA A 374 -18.73 6.17 2.49
CA ALA A 374 -20.13 6.24 2.92
C ALA A 374 -21.05 5.42 2.00
N ALA A 375 -20.85 5.50 0.68
CA ALA A 375 -21.60 4.72 -0.29
C ALA A 375 -21.33 3.20 -0.16
N LEU A 376 -20.09 2.81 0.17
CA LEU A 376 -19.74 1.42 0.48
C LEU A 376 -20.49 0.92 1.72
N LEU A 377 -20.43 1.65 2.82
CA LEU A 377 -21.09 1.29 4.08
C LEU A 377 -22.61 1.26 3.94
N HIS A 378 -23.18 2.19 3.18
CA HIS A 378 -24.61 2.21 2.87
C HIS A 378 -25.04 0.99 2.05
N ALA A 379 -24.26 0.56 1.06
CA ALA A 379 -24.55 -0.62 0.27
C ALA A 379 -24.59 -1.91 1.11
N LEU A 380 -23.72 -2.02 2.14
CA LEU A 380 -23.75 -3.14 3.08
C LEU A 380 -25.03 -3.15 3.94
N THR A 381 -25.46 -1.98 4.43
CA THR A 381 -26.62 -1.88 5.31
C THR A 381 -27.96 -2.00 4.56
N ALA A 382 -28.05 -1.52 3.31
CA ALA A 382 -29.23 -1.66 2.48
C ALA A 382 -29.58 -3.13 2.17
N SER A 383 -28.58 -3.98 1.99
CA SER A 383 -28.75 -5.43 1.77
C SER A 383 -29.41 -6.14 2.96
N GLN A 384 -29.21 -5.65 4.18
CA GLN A 384 -29.88 -6.21 5.37
C GLN A 384 -31.37 -5.90 5.42
N VAL A 385 -31.78 -4.70 5.04
CA VAL A 385 -33.17 -4.29 5.06
C VAL A 385 -34.00 -5.18 4.12
N THR A 386 -33.49 -5.45 2.93
CA THR A 386 -34.12 -6.32 1.94
C THR A 386 -34.19 -7.77 2.41
N ALA A 387 -33.14 -8.28 3.05
CA ALA A 387 -33.11 -9.66 3.57
C ALA A 387 -34.10 -9.84 4.75
N ARG A 388 -34.23 -8.88 5.66
CA ARG A 388 -35.18 -8.93 6.77
C ARG A 388 -36.63 -8.86 6.29
N GLN A 389 -36.92 -8.03 5.30
CA GLN A 389 -38.28 -7.93 4.70
C GLN A 389 -38.73 -9.22 4.00
N ASN A 390 -37.80 -9.95 3.37
CA ASN A 390 -38.10 -11.21 2.72
C ASN A 390 -38.31 -12.37 3.71
N THR A 391 -37.72 -12.34 4.90
CA THR A 391 -37.95 -13.34 5.95
C THR A 391 -39.28 -13.13 6.69
N ASP A 392 -39.75 -11.90 6.83
CA ASP A 392 -41.04 -11.59 7.46
C ASP A 392 -42.24 -11.86 6.56
N ASN A 393 -42.04 -11.99 5.23
CA ASN A 393 -43.06 -12.27 4.24
C ASN A 393 -43.20 -13.74 3.85
N THR A 394 -42.51 -14.66 4.50
CA THR A 394 -42.73 -16.10 4.26
C THR A 394 -43.95 -16.54 5.07
N PRO A 395 -45.09 -16.94 4.41
CA PRO A 395 -46.26 -17.47 5.13
C PRO A 395 -45.83 -18.69 5.94
N ALA A 396 -46.22 -18.74 7.20
CA ALA A 396 -46.15 -19.96 7.99
C ALA A 396 -47.01 -21.01 7.29
N GLU A 397 -46.39 -21.91 6.56
CA GLU A 397 -47.06 -23.13 6.09
C GLU A 397 -47.37 -23.96 7.32
N GLY A 398 -48.70 -24.06 7.59
CA GLY A 398 -49.30 -24.88 8.62
C GLY A 398 -49.32 -26.39 8.26
#